data_598ec6da169ed1a14850e24352de1484
#
_entry.id   598ec6da169ed1a14850e24352de1484
#
_cell.length_a   1.000
_cell.length_b   1.000
_cell.length_c   1.000
_cell.angle_alpha   90.00
_cell.angle_beta   90.00
_cell.angle_gamma   90.00
#
_symmetry.space_group_name_H-M   'P 1'
#
loop_
_entity.id
_entity.type
_entity.pdbx_description
1 polymer ?
#
loop_
_entity_poly.entity_id
_entity_poly.type
_entity_poly.pdbx_seq_one_letter_code
_entity_poly.pdbx_strand_id
1 'polypeptide(L)'
;MSGAFEHYPALVLNTDFRPLSYFPLSLWSWQKAISAVFMRRVNVVDEYETAVHSPSFEMRLPSVISLKDYVPLVKQPAFTRFNVFLRDSFTCQYCGVVYPTENLTFDHVIPRSRGGTTLWDNVVTACSPCNLSKGHRLPKETGMYPLTTPRQPTAWELQGKGRGFPPDHLHHSWRDFLYWDTELDQD
;
A
#
# COMPACT_ATOMS: atom_id res chain seq x y z
N MET A 1 -15.82 -26.17 -2.50
CA MET A 1 -16.43 -25.33 -1.45
C MET A 1 -15.52 -24.16 -1.04
N SER A 2 -14.74 -23.58 -1.98
CA SER A 2 -13.73 -22.53 -1.67
C SER A 2 -14.26 -21.07 -1.80
N GLY A 3 -15.37 -20.83 -2.45
CA GLY A 3 -15.80 -19.44 -2.78
C GLY A 3 -16.64 -18.70 -1.75
N ALA A 4 -17.20 -19.38 -0.74
CA ALA A 4 -18.19 -18.75 0.15
C ALA A 4 -17.57 -17.73 1.16
N PHE A 5 -16.28 -17.79 1.42
CA PHE A 5 -15.60 -16.97 2.45
C PHE A 5 -14.48 -16.07 1.90
N GLU A 6 -14.36 -15.90 0.58
CA GLU A 6 -13.33 -15.03 -0.04
C GLU A 6 -13.49 -13.56 0.36
N HIS A 7 -14.69 -13.16 0.80
CA HIS A 7 -15.01 -11.79 1.19
C HIS A 7 -14.74 -11.48 2.69
N TYR A 8 -14.10 -12.38 3.43
CA TYR A 8 -13.81 -12.23 4.86
C TYR A 8 -12.29 -12.22 5.16
N PRO A 9 -11.51 -11.28 4.60
CA PRO A 9 -10.10 -11.16 4.93
C PRO A 9 -9.91 -10.61 6.35
N ALA A 10 -8.83 -10.99 7.02
CA ALA A 10 -8.46 -10.44 8.32
C ALA A 10 -7.41 -9.33 8.17
N LEU A 11 -7.66 -8.19 8.82
CA LEU A 11 -6.65 -7.14 8.97
C LEU A 11 -5.55 -7.62 9.92
N VAL A 12 -4.29 -7.49 9.49
CA VAL A 12 -3.14 -7.92 10.28
C VAL A 12 -2.45 -6.71 10.90
N LEU A 13 -2.43 -6.70 12.22
CA LEU A 13 -1.75 -5.70 13.02
C LEU A 13 -0.42 -6.23 13.55
N ASN A 14 0.53 -5.35 13.74
CA ASN A 14 1.71 -5.60 14.53
C ASN A 14 1.36 -5.63 16.03
N THR A 15 2.32 -5.91 16.90
CA THR A 15 2.11 -5.91 18.37
C THR A 15 1.76 -4.53 18.94
N ASP A 16 2.07 -3.46 18.22
CA ASP A 16 1.70 -2.08 18.57
C ASP A 16 0.32 -1.66 18.02
N PHE A 17 -0.47 -2.63 17.57
CA PHE A 17 -1.79 -2.44 16.99
C PHE A 17 -1.84 -1.58 15.72
N ARG A 18 -0.70 -1.35 15.07
CA ARG A 18 -0.65 -0.70 13.76
C ARG A 18 -0.68 -1.73 12.65
N PRO A 19 -1.36 -1.48 11.53
CA PRO A 19 -1.28 -2.34 10.35
C PRO A 19 0.17 -2.53 9.90
N LEU A 20 0.52 -3.74 9.47
CA LEU A 20 1.85 -4.01 8.91
C LEU A 20 2.10 -3.21 7.62
N SER A 21 1.03 -2.89 6.89
CA SER A 21 1.05 -2.01 5.72
C SER A 21 -0.31 -1.35 5.57
N TYR A 22 -0.32 -0.06 5.25
CA TYR A 22 -1.54 0.67 4.92
C TYR A 22 -1.88 0.58 3.44
N PHE A 23 -0.88 0.32 2.59
CA PHE A 23 -1.13 0.17 1.17
C PHE A 23 -0.05 -0.67 0.47
N PRO A 24 -0.39 -1.79 -0.19
CA PRO A 24 -1.69 -2.44 -0.03
C PRO A 24 -1.93 -2.80 1.43
N LEU A 25 -3.19 -2.74 1.86
CA LEU A 25 -3.53 -3.03 3.26
C LEU A 25 -3.11 -4.46 3.61
N SER A 26 -2.55 -4.63 4.81
CA SER A 26 -2.07 -5.92 5.29
C SER A 26 -3.24 -6.86 5.62
N LEU A 27 -3.79 -7.49 4.59
CA LEU A 27 -4.90 -8.44 4.70
C LEU A 27 -4.40 -9.88 4.53
N TRP A 28 -4.85 -10.77 5.39
CA TRP A 28 -4.70 -12.21 5.20
C TRP A 28 -6.05 -12.84 4.84
N SER A 29 -6.00 -13.90 4.02
CA SER A 29 -7.20 -14.71 3.80
C SER A 29 -7.67 -15.33 5.12
N TRP A 30 -8.97 -15.60 5.22
CA TRP A 30 -9.54 -16.22 6.41
C TRP A 30 -8.86 -17.54 6.79
N GLN A 31 -8.45 -18.37 5.79
CA GLN A 31 -7.76 -19.64 6.04
C GLN A 31 -6.41 -19.40 6.72
N LYS A 32 -5.65 -18.41 6.23
CA LYS A 32 -4.35 -18.05 6.80
C LYS A 32 -4.51 -17.49 8.21
N ALA A 33 -5.52 -16.65 8.43
CA ALA A 33 -5.82 -16.10 9.75
C ALA A 33 -6.17 -17.19 10.75
N ILE A 34 -7.10 -18.09 10.42
CA ILE A 34 -7.46 -19.23 11.28
C ILE A 34 -6.24 -20.11 11.57
N SER A 35 -5.47 -20.50 10.55
CA SER A 35 -4.24 -21.27 10.75
C SER A 35 -3.28 -20.61 11.74
N ALA A 36 -3.11 -19.29 11.65
CA ALA A 36 -2.24 -18.56 12.57
C ALA A 36 -2.78 -18.53 14.00
N VAL A 37 -4.11 -18.47 14.19
CA VAL A 37 -4.76 -18.58 15.51
C VAL A 37 -4.49 -19.94 16.11
N PHE A 38 -4.71 -21.04 15.38
CA PHE A 38 -4.42 -22.40 15.85
C PHE A 38 -2.96 -22.61 16.20
N MET A 39 -2.06 -22.06 15.41
CA MET A 39 -0.62 -22.09 15.68
C MET A 39 -0.19 -21.17 16.83
N ARG A 40 -1.13 -20.43 17.44
CA ARG A 40 -0.89 -19.48 18.53
C ARG A 40 0.12 -18.37 18.16
N ARG A 41 0.20 -18.02 16.88
CA ARG A 41 1.11 -16.97 16.36
C ARG A 41 0.51 -15.57 16.42
N VAL A 42 -0.81 -15.49 16.54
CA VAL A 42 -1.56 -14.24 16.58
C VAL A 42 -2.56 -14.24 17.71
N ASN A 43 -3.03 -13.05 18.10
CA ASN A 43 -4.19 -12.85 18.94
C ASN A 43 -5.35 -12.40 18.06
N VAL A 44 -6.56 -12.88 18.32
CA VAL A 44 -7.79 -12.35 17.71
C VAL A 44 -8.13 -11.06 18.46
N VAL A 45 -8.31 -9.99 17.71
CA VAL A 45 -8.66 -8.66 18.24
C VAL A 45 -10.13 -8.38 18.01
N ASP A 46 -10.64 -8.75 16.81
CA ASP A 46 -12.04 -8.62 16.46
C ASP A 46 -12.46 -9.73 15.49
N GLU A 47 -13.76 -9.99 15.40
CA GLU A 47 -14.33 -11.11 14.65
C GLU A 47 -15.51 -10.66 13.78
N TYR A 48 -15.69 -11.34 12.66
CA TYR A 48 -16.93 -11.27 11.90
C TYR A 48 -18.07 -11.99 12.63
N GLU A 49 -19.33 -11.66 12.33
CA GLU A 49 -20.48 -12.43 12.82
C GLU A 49 -20.56 -13.83 12.19
N THR A 50 -19.83 -14.06 11.11
CA THR A 50 -19.80 -15.33 10.38
C THR A 50 -18.84 -16.31 11.01
N ALA A 51 -19.25 -17.57 11.16
CA ALA A 51 -18.45 -18.66 11.71
C ALA A 51 -18.15 -19.74 10.66
N VAL A 52 -17.04 -20.43 10.84
CA VAL A 52 -16.71 -21.66 10.14
C VAL A 52 -16.94 -22.84 11.07
N HIS A 53 -17.43 -23.92 10.50
CA HIS A 53 -17.78 -25.13 11.22
C HIS A 53 -16.97 -26.33 10.69
N SER A 54 -16.58 -27.20 11.57
CA SER A 54 -16.13 -28.56 11.30
C SER A 54 -16.87 -29.53 12.21
N PRO A 55 -16.81 -30.83 12.01
CA PRO A 55 -17.56 -31.79 12.84
C PRO A 55 -17.32 -31.69 14.36
N SER A 56 -16.20 -31.15 14.78
CA SER A 56 -15.80 -31.02 16.19
C SER A 56 -15.41 -29.61 16.62
N PHE A 57 -15.66 -28.61 15.76
CA PHE A 57 -15.15 -27.27 16.03
C PHE A 57 -15.98 -26.21 15.29
N GLU A 58 -16.29 -25.13 16.00
CA GLU A 58 -16.89 -23.92 15.49
C GLU A 58 -16.03 -22.73 15.91
N MET A 59 -15.77 -21.81 14.98
CA MET A 59 -15.02 -20.59 15.24
C MET A 59 -15.55 -19.44 14.38
N ARG A 60 -15.74 -18.26 14.99
CA ARG A 60 -15.97 -17.04 14.23
C ARG A 60 -14.74 -16.67 13.41
N LEU A 61 -14.99 -16.11 12.23
CA LEU A 61 -13.89 -15.67 11.37
C LEU A 61 -13.24 -14.42 11.97
N PRO A 62 -11.90 -14.41 12.20
CA PRO A 62 -11.22 -13.22 12.65
C PRO A 62 -11.31 -12.10 11.60
N SER A 63 -11.76 -10.91 11.98
CA SER A 63 -11.75 -9.69 11.15
C SER A 63 -10.50 -8.88 11.38
N VAL A 64 -9.96 -8.91 12.62
CA VAL A 64 -8.71 -8.26 13.00
C VAL A 64 -7.87 -9.22 13.85
N ILE A 65 -6.60 -9.34 13.50
CA ILE A 65 -5.61 -10.13 14.26
C ILE A 65 -4.37 -9.29 14.52
N SER A 66 -3.73 -9.48 15.68
CA SER A 66 -2.42 -8.91 15.99
C SER A 66 -1.35 -9.99 16.10
N LEU A 67 -0.16 -9.69 15.57
CA LEU A 67 1.00 -10.56 15.74
C LEU A 67 1.41 -10.61 17.23
N LYS A 68 1.98 -11.73 17.67
CA LYS A 68 2.57 -11.84 19.01
C LYS A 68 4.00 -11.37 19.06
N ASP A 69 4.72 -11.50 17.96
CA ASP A 69 6.09 -11.03 17.83
C ASP A 69 6.13 -9.76 17.00
N TYR A 70 6.88 -8.76 17.47
CA TYR A 70 7.01 -7.49 16.78
C TYR A 70 7.78 -7.66 15.47
N VAL A 71 7.17 -7.23 14.38
CA VAL A 71 7.81 -7.15 13.07
C VAL A 71 8.28 -5.71 12.85
N PRO A 72 9.60 -5.47 12.81
CA PRO A 72 10.08 -4.12 12.53
C PRO A 72 9.65 -3.70 11.13
N LEU A 73 9.00 -2.54 11.05
CA LEU A 73 8.66 -1.95 9.76
C LEU A 73 9.96 -1.66 9.02
N VAL A 74 10.00 -2.06 7.74
CA VAL A 74 11.20 -1.88 6.91
C VAL A 74 11.51 -0.38 6.85
N LYS A 75 12.70 0.00 7.38
CA LYS A 75 13.12 1.41 7.46
C LYS A 75 13.27 2.07 6.09
N GLN A 76 13.56 1.29 5.07
CA GLN A 76 13.73 1.77 3.70
C GLN A 76 12.76 1.04 2.76
N PRO A 77 11.88 1.76 2.07
CA PRO A 77 10.98 1.17 1.09
C PRO A 77 11.74 0.53 -0.06
N ALA A 78 11.27 -0.62 -0.50
CA ALA A 78 11.80 -1.24 -1.71
C ALA A 78 11.54 -0.33 -2.93
N PHE A 79 12.51 -0.24 -3.84
CA PHE A 79 12.35 0.46 -5.10
C PHE A 79 11.51 -0.38 -6.05
N THR A 80 10.20 -0.14 -6.06
CA THR A 80 9.23 -0.82 -6.92
C THR A 80 8.42 0.20 -7.70
N ARG A 81 7.90 -0.22 -8.86
CA ARG A 81 6.98 0.60 -9.68
C ARG A 81 5.85 1.16 -8.84
N PHE A 82 5.25 0.30 -8.03
CA PHE A 82 4.15 0.65 -7.16
C PHE A 82 4.53 1.72 -6.13
N ASN A 83 5.66 1.56 -5.45
CA ASN A 83 6.12 2.52 -4.45
C ASN A 83 6.53 3.87 -5.08
N VAL A 84 6.96 3.89 -6.33
CA VAL A 84 7.16 5.15 -7.10
C VAL A 84 5.80 5.83 -7.33
N PHE A 85 4.78 5.09 -7.78
CA PHE A 85 3.44 5.65 -7.98
C PHE A 85 2.83 6.17 -6.66
N LEU A 86 2.99 5.42 -5.57
CA LEU A 86 2.52 5.82 -4.26
C LEU A 86 3.25 7.08 -3.75
N ARG A 87 4.59 7.16 -3.92
CA ARG A 87 5.38 8.36 -3.60
C ARG A 87 4.83 9.59 -4.30
N ASP A 88 4.48 9.46 -5.56
CA ASP A 88 3.99 10.53 -6.41
C ASP A 88 2.45 10.69 -6.35
N SER A 89 1.78 9.97 -5.42
CA SER A 89 0.33 10.01 -5.21
C SER A 89 -0.47 9.70 -6.49
N PHE A 90 0.01 8.73 -7.29
CA PHE A 90 -0.56 8.32 -8.59
C PHE A 90 -0.74 9.50 -9.57
N THR A 91 0.08 10.53 -9.43
CA THR A 91 0.04 11.77 -10.21
C THR A 91 1.18 11.79 -11.22
N CYS A 92 0.87 12.06 -12.47
CA CYS A 92 1.90 12.30 -13.49
C CYS A 92 2.73 13.52 -13.11
N GLN A 93 4.04 13.35 -12.94
CA GLN A 93 4.94 14.42 -12.51
C GLN A 93 5.24 15.47 -13.60
N TYR A 94 4.70 15.30 -14.80
CA TYR A 94 4.85 16.28 -15.88
C TYR A 94 3.60 17.10 -16.14
N CYS A 95 2.40 16.50 -16.11
CA CYS A 95 1.16 17.23 -16.35
C CYS A 95 0.31 17.47 -15.09
N GLY A 96 0.65 16.86 -13.95
CA GLY A 96 -0.07 17.07 -12.70
C GLY A 96 -1.42 16.33 -12.60
N VAL A 97 -1.76 15.51 -13.57
CA VAL A 97 -3.05 14.79 -13.58
C VAL A 97 -2.90 13.45 -12.87
N VAL A 98 -3.88 13.11 -12.04
CA VAL A 98 -4.00 11.79 -11.39
C VAL A 98 -4.58 10.79 -12.38
N TYR A 99 -4.00 9.60 -12.43
CA TYR A 99 -4.43 8.53 -13.32
C TYR A 99 -4.59 7.21 -12.56
N PRO A 100 -5.50 6.33 -13.02
CA PRO A 100 -5.51 4.94 -12.57
C PRO A 100 -4.20 4.24 -12.95
N THR A 101 -3.84 3.22 -12.17
CA THR A 101 -2.51 2.56 -12.22
C THR A 101 -2.17 1.99 -13.59
N GLU A 102 -3.18 1.51 -14.34
CA GLU A 102 -3.02 0.96 -15.68
C GLU A 102 -2.56 2.01 -16.72
N ASN A 103 -2.86 3.29 -16.49
CA ASN A 103 -2.49 4.40 -17.36
C ASN A 103 -1.18 5.10 -16.94
N LEU A 104 -0.57 4.61 -15.87
CA LEU A 104 0.68 5.12 -15.35
C LEU A 104 1.87 4.27 -15.77
N THR A 105 2.95 4.96 -16.07
CA THR A 105 4.28 4.41 -16.30
C THR A 105 5.27 5.09 -15.37
N PHE A 106 6.48 4.57 -15.26
CA PHE A 106 7.58 5.34 -14.70
C PHE A 106 8.50 5.85 -15.81
N ASP A 107 9.05 7.02 -15.63
CA ASP A 107 9.99 7.64 -16.55
C ASP A 107 11.30 7.97 -15.83
N HIS A 108 12.41 7.87 -16.56
CA HIS A 108 13.71 8.33 -16.11
C HIS A 108 13.86 9.81 -16.45
N VAL A 109 13.96 10.68 -15.44
CA VAL A 109 14.14 12.13 -15.64
C VAL A 109 15.36 12.39 -16.53
N ILE A 110 16.49 11.79 -16.20
CA ILE A 110 17.67 11.68 -17.07
C ILE A 110 17.59 10.30 -17.73
N PRO A 111 17.42 10.21 -19.05
CA PRO A 111 17.31 8.93 -19.74
C PRO A 111 18.53 8.02 -19.51
N ARG A 112 18.33 6.71 -19.45
CA ARG A 112 19.42 5.74 -19.30
C ARG A 112 20.48 5.87 -20.37
N SER A 113 20.06 6.15 -21.61
CA SER A 113 20.97 6.41 -22.75
C SER A 113 21.82 7.67 -22.59
N ARG A 114 21.50 8.52 -21.61
CA ARG A 114 22.21 9.75 -21.27
C ARG A 114 22.90 9.68 -19.90
N GLY A 115 23.09 8.46 -19.35
CA GLY A 115 23.74 8.23 -18.08
C GLY A 115 22.83 8.26 -16.85
N GLY A 116 21.51 8.31 -17.05
CA GLY A 116 20.55 8.25 -15.95
C GLY A 116 20.49 6.88 -15.26
N THR A 117 20.33 6.90 -13.95
CA THR A 117 20.22 5.71 -13.11
C THR A 117 18.78 5.28 -12.94
N THR A 118 18.54 4.00 -12.61
CA THR A 118 17.22 3.49 -12.22
C THR A 118 17.15 3.46 -10.70
N LEU A 119 17.06 4.65 -10.09
CA LEU A 119 17.02 4.88 -8.65
C LEU A 119 15.94 5.89 -8.29
N TRP A 120 15.66 6.02 -6.98
CA TRP A 120 14.64 6.91 -6.44
C TRP A 120 14.78 8.38 -6.85
N ASP A 121 16.00 8.84 -7.04
CA ASP A 121 16.36 10.23 -7.38
C ASP A 121 16.27 10.56 -8.87
N ASN A 122 16.02 9.56 -9.71
CA ASN A 122 15.95 9.75 -11.16
C ASN A 122 14.68 9.17 -11.80
N VAL A 123 13.82 8.48 -11.04
CA VAL A 123 12.60 7.88 -11.58
C VAL A 123 11.37 8.58 -11.02
N VAL A 124 10.40 8.91 -11.89
CA VAL A 124 9.14 9.56 -11.55
C VAL A 124 7.95 8.86 -12.19
N THR A 125 6.77 9.08 -11.61
CA THR A 125 5.50 8.66 -12.21
C THR A 125 5.16 9.55 -13.41
N ALA A 126 4.81 8.94 -14.53
CA ALA A 126 4.38 9.62 -15.73
C ALA A 126 3.19 8.93 -16.38
N CYS A 127 2.26 9.68 -16.96
CA CYS A 127 1.27 9.11 -17.84
C CYS A 127 1.91 8.73 -19.19
N SER A 128 1.31 7.76 -19.88
CA SER A 128 1.85 7.29 -21.17
C SER A 128 2.05 8.41 -22.21
N PRO A 129 1.12 9.38 -22.39
CA PRO A 129 1.32 10.50 -23.31
C PRO A 129 2.54 11.37 -22.98
N CYS A 130 2.72 11.75 -21.69
CA CYS A 130 3.86 12.56 -21.27
C CYS A 130 5.19 11.82 -21.41
N ASN A 131 5.22 10.54 -21.03
CA ASN A 131 6.41 9.71 -21.15
C ASN A 131 6.84 9.56 -22.62
N LEU A 132 5.90 9.28 -23.54
CA LEU A 132 6.16 9.22 -24.97
C LEU A 132 6.63 10.58 -25.54
N SER A 133 5.97 11.68 -25.12
CA SER A 133 6.34 13.03 -25.54
C SER A 133 7.76 13.39 -25.12
N LYS A 134 8.16 13.03 -23.90
CA LYS A 134 9.53 13.29 -23.40
C LYS A 134 10.55 12.39 -24.12
N GLY A 135 10.27 11.10 -24.25
CA GLY A 135 11.14 10.12 -24.88
C GLY A 135 12.54 10.08 -24.25
N HIS A 136 13.58 10.00 -25.09
CA HIS A 136 14.98 9.94 -24.64
C HIS A 136 15.65 11.31 -24.49
N ARG A 137 14.86 12.39 -24.41
CA ARG A 137 15.37 13.75 -24.29
C ARG A 137 15.53 14.18 -22.85
N LEU A 138 16.48 15.06 -22.60
CA LEU A 138 16.72 15.65 -21.29
C LEU A 138 15.62 16.68 -20.96
N PRO A 139 15.38 16.95 -19.67
CA PRO A 139 14.40 17.99 -19.26
C PRO A 139 14.64 19.36 -19.92
N LYS A 140 15.92 19.75 -20.03
CA LYS A 140 16.32 21.02 -20.67
C LYS A 140 16.01 21.08 -22.19
N GLU A 141 15.88 19.94 -22.85
CA GLU A 141 15.60 19.84 -24.28
C GLU A 141 14.09 19.86 -24.57
N THR A 142 13.29 19.48 -23.58
CA THR A 142 11.82 19.35 -23.70
C THR A 142 11.04 20.40 -22.91
N GLY A 143 11.69 21.07 -21.95
CA GLY A 143 11.00 21.90 -20.95
C GLY A 143 10.21 21.09 -19.93
N MET A 144 10.26 19.75 -19.99
CA MET A 144 9.51 18.86 -19.10
C MET A 144 10.34 18.54 -17.85
N TYR A 145 10.05 19.24 -16.78
CA TYR A 145 10.63 19.01 -15.46
C TYR A 145 9.60 18.36 -14.56
N PRO A 146 10.00 17.43 -13.67
CA PRO A 146 9.08 16.90 -12.67
C PRO A 146 8.55 18.00 -11.75
N LEU A 147 7.29 17.92 -11.37
CA LEU A 147 6.65 18.83 -10.43
C LEU A 147 7.34 18.85 -9.06
N THR A 148 7.85 17.68 -8.66
CA THR A 148 8.63 17.53 -7.43
C THR A 148 9.97 16.88 -7.75
N THR A 149 11.04 17.29 -7.08
CA THR A 149 12.34 16.64 -7.21
C THR A 149 12.24 15.20 -6.68
N PRO A 150 12.51 14.19 -7.51
CA PRO A 150 12.43 12.82 -7.07
C PRO A 150 13.47 12.51 -5.99
N ARG A 151 13.05 11.82 -4.94
CA ARG A 151 13.92 11.37 -3.85
C ARG A 151 13.41 10.06 -3.27
N GLN A 152 14.24 9.36 -2.53
CA GLN A 152 13.81 8.20 -1.77
C GLN A 152 12.87 8.64 -0.65
N PRO A 153 11.64 8.11 -0.59
CA PRO A 153 10.74 8.37 0.53
C PRO A 153 11.14 7.55 1.75
N THR A 154 10.75 8.00 2.92
CA THR A 154 10.78 7.15 4.11
C THR A 154 9.60 6.17 4.09
N ALA A 155 9.70 5.07 4.86
CA ALA A 155 8.58 4.14 5.02
C ALA A 155 7.36 4.84 5.60
N TRP A 156 7.55 5.78 6.51
CA TRP A 156 6.50 6.59 7.11
C TRP A 156 5.75 7.44 6.07
N GLU A 157 6.47 8.13 5.20
CA GLU A 157 5.86 8.93 4.12
C GLU A 157 5.02 8.07 3.17
N LEU A 158 5.49 6.88 2.80
CA LEU A 158 4.71 5.97 1.96
C LEU A 158 3.47 5.43 2.69
N GLN A 159 3.61 5.09 3.96
CA GLN A 159 2.46 4.64 4.76
C GLN A 159 1.42 5.75 4.92
N GLY A 160 1.84 6.98 5.21
CA GLY A 160 0.94 8.13 5.27
C GLY A 160 0.16 8.34 3.98
N LYS A 161 0.85 8.27 2.83
CA LYS A 161 0.19 8.34 1.52
C LYS A 161 -0.73 7.14 1.25
N GLY A 162 -0.33 5.95 1.71
CA GLY A 162 -1.13 4.74 1.58
C GLY A 162 -2.48 4.83 2.29
N ARG A 163 -2.60 5.57 3.38
CA ARG A 163 -3.87 5.79 4.09
C ARG A 163 -4.90 6.51 3.23
N GLY A 164 -4.47 7.40 2.33
CA GLY A 164 -5.35 8.10 1.38
C GLY A 164 -5.93 7.21 0.28
N PHE A 165 -5.50 5.95 0.19
CA PHE A 165 -5.94 4.97 -0.81
C PHE A 165 -6.41 3.68 -0.13
N PRO A 166 -7.46 3.73 0.72
CA PRO A 166 -8.00 2.52 1.34
C PRO A 166 -8.62 1.62 0.27
N PRO A 167 -8.71 0.30 0.51
CA PRO A 167 -9.46 -0.59 -0.37
C PRO A 167 -10.93 -0.14 -0.45
N ASP A 168 -11.57 -0.39 -1.58
CA ASP A 168 -12.98 0.01 -1.85
C ASP A 168 -13.97 -0.55 -0.82
N HIS A 169 -13.58 -1.59 -0.10
CA HIS A 169 -14.37 -2.26 0.93
C HIS A 169 -13.62 -2.30 2.25
N LEU A 170 -13.94 -1.39 3.16
CA LEU A 170 -13.44 -1.40 4.53
C LEU A 170 -14.48 -2.00 5.47
N HIS A 171 -14.12 -3.11 6.13
CA HIS A 171 -14.94 -3.61 7.22
C HIS A 171 -14.95 -2.61 8.38
N HIS A 172 -16.11 -2.44 9.06
CA HIS A 172 -16.25 -1.45 10.13
C HIS A 172 -15.23 -1.64 11.27
N SER A 173 -14.91 -2.90 11.63
CA SER A 173 -13.94 -3.22 12.67
C SER A 173 -12.49 -2.77 12.37
N TRP A 174 -12.18 -2.41 11.11
CA TRP A 174 -10.85 -1.98 10.72
C TRP A 174 -10.62 -0.47 10.88
N ARG A 175 -11.71 0.31 10.96
CA ARG A 175 -11.64 1.79 10.96
C ARG A 175 -10.82 2.33 12.10
N ASP A 176 -11.02 1.82 13.31
CA ASP A 176 -10.32 2.27 14.50
C ASP A 176 -8.80 2.05 14.43
N PHE A 177 -8.35 1.03 13.66
CA PHE A 177 -6.93 0.73 13.48
C PHE A 177 -6.28 1.45 12.30
N LEU A 178 -7.08 1.96 11.36
CA LEU A 178 -6.59 2.67 10.18
C LEU A 178 -6.49 4.18 10.40
N TYR A 179 -7.38 4.74 11.20
CA TYR A 179 -7.55 6.19 11.35
C TYR A 179 -7.38 6.70 12.79
N TRP A 180 -6.95 5.87 13.72
CA TRP A 180 -6.85 6.21 15.15
C TRP A 180 -5.92 7.38 15.46
N ASP A 181 -4.94 7.68 14.59
CA ASP A 181 -3.96 8.78 14.72
C ASP A 181 -4.20 9.91 13.70
N THR A 182 -5.38 9.95 13.07
CA THR A 182 -5.78 11.07 12.20
C THR A 182 -6.08 12.27 13.09
N GLU A 183 -5.45 13.42 12.80
CA GLU A 183 -5.76 14.67 13.49
C GLU A 183 -7.24 14.99 13.33
N LEU A 184 -7.89 15.33 14.44
CA LEU A 184 -9.28 15.78 14.41
C LEU A 184 -9.30 17.22 13.87
N ASP A 185 -10.18 17.48 12.90
CA ASP A 185 -10.43 18.84 12.45
C ASP A 185 -10.88 19.69 13.64
N GLN A 186 -10.16 20.75 13.93
CA GLN A 186 -10.56 21.72 14.94
C GLN A 186 -11.65 22.60 14.30
N ASP A 187 -12.90 22.47 14.81
CA ASP A 187 -14.00 23.37 14.46
C ASP A 187 -13.72 24.83 14.88
#